data_536f8683bb4b2472102342d692aafcc3
#
_entry.id   536f8683bb4b2472102342d692aafcc3
#
_cell.length_a   1.000
_cell.length_b   1.000
_cell.length_c   1.000
_cell.angle_alpha   90.00
_cell.angle_beta   90.00
_cell.angle_gamma   90.00
#
_symmetry.space_group_name_H-M   'P 1'
#
loop_
_entity.id
_entity.type
_entity.pdbx_description
1 polymer ?
#
loop_
_entity_poly.entity_id
_entity_poly.type
_entity_poly.pdbx_seq_one_letter_code
_entity_poly.pdbx_strand_id
1 'polypeptide(L)'
;MQDFNLSSHLDNIYATFPEADHRPMIGLTGNCADIDVTIRNYYHKQIVAAGGVPVIIPPVADKDVIINTLERLDAIILTGGADYNPLWAGEEPSAKLHHINAQRDLPELLITRLAYNRNIPMLGICRGIQTLAMALDGKVIQDISETIPNTIKHSQDADTCEPTHSVSVAEGSMLH
;
A
#
# COMPACT_ATOMS: atom_id res chain seq x y z
N MET A 1 9.49 -34.99 -16.71
CA MET A 1 10.07 -33.68 -16.33
C MET A 1 10.47 -33.01 -17.63
N GLN A 2 9.94 -31.83 -17.95
CA GLN A 2 10.45 -31.04 -19.06
C GLN A 2 11.88 -30.62 -18.64
N ASP A 3 12.86 -30.93 -19.49
CA ASP A 3 14.25 -30.51 -19.24
C ASP A 3 14.30 -28.97 -19.27
N PHE A 4 14.43 -28.36 -18.08
CA PHE A 4 14.59 -26.92 -17.98
C PHE A 4 15.97 -26.53 -18.52
N ASN A 5 15.99 -25.83 -19.65
CA ASN A 5 17.19 -25.26 -20.24
C ASN A 5 17.14 -23.74 -20.17
N LEU A 6 17.93 -23.15 -19.29
CA LEU A 6 17.94 -21.72 -19.06
C LEU A 6 18.33 -20.94 -20.32
N SER A 7 19.32 -21.38 -21.08
CA SER A 7 19.76 -20.69 -22.30
C SER A 7 18.63 -20.61 -23.33
N SER A 8 18.00 -21.76 -23.63
CA SER A 8 16.87 -21.77 -24.57
C SER A 8 15.68 -20.93 -24.09
N HIS A 9 15.45 -20.87 -22.78
CA HIS A 9 14.40 -20.05 -22.20
C HIS A 9 14.72 -18.55 -22.31
N LEU A 10 15.98 -18.16 -22.07
CA LEU A 10 16.45 -16.78 -22.23
C LEU A 10 16.46 -16.35 -23.69
N ASP A 11 16.91 -17.21 -24.60
CA ASP A 11 16.92 -16.94 -26.04
C ASP A 11 15.51 -16.68 -26.60
N ASN A 12 14.50 -17.38 -26.07
CA ASN A 12 13.11 -17.18 -26.46
C ASN A 12 12.49 -15.89 -25.89
N ILE A 13 12.98 -15.41 -24.74
CA ILE A 13 12.46 -14.21 -24.06
C ILE A 13 13.29 -12.99 -24.43
N TYR A 14 14.61 -13.13 -24.47
CA TYR A 14 15.58 -12.04 -24.61
C TYR A 14 16.72 -12.39 -25.58
N ALA A 15 16.42 -12.52 -26.86
CA ALA A 15 17.48 -12.67 -27.87
C ALA A 15 18.45 -11.47 -27.88
N THR A 16 17.95 -10.30 -27.54
CA THR A 16 18.69 -9.05 -27.25
C THR A 16 17.93 -8.29 -26.18
N PHE A 17 18.50 -7.22 -25.63
CA PHE A 17 17.78 -6.33 -24.73
C PHE A 17 16.69 -5.60 -25.54
N PRO A 18 15.44 -6.10 -25.62
CA PRO A 18 14.42 -5.48 -26.44
C PRO A 18 14.04 -4.11 -25.88
N GLU A 19 13.68 -3.19 -26.75
CA GLU A 19 13.01 -1.97 -26.32
C GLU A 19 11.66 -2.36 -25.68
N ALA A 20 11.38 -1.82 -24.50
CA ALA A 20 10.11 -2.01 -23.81
C ALA A 20 9.24 -0.75 -23.96
N ASP A 21 7.93 -0.94 -24.09
CA ASP A 21 6.99 0.17 -23.98
C ASP A 21 7.13 0.83 -22.61
N HIS A 22 7.09 2.16 -22.59
CA HIS A 22 7.10 2.91 -21.34
C HIS A 22 5.83 2.57 -20.55
N ARG A 23 6.03 2.09 -19.34
CA ARG A 23 4.95 1.78 -18.39
C ARG A 23 5.16 2.54 -17.09
N PRO A 24 4.07 3.04 -16.44
CA PRO A 24 4.21 3.77 -15.19
C PRO A 24 4.77 2.89 -14.08
N MET A 25 5.72 3.43 -13.33
CA MET A 25 6.32 2.79 -12.15
C MET A 25 5.49 3.11 -10.91
N ILE A 26 4.87 2.08 -10.32
CA ILE A 26 3.96 2.22 -9.18
C ILE A 26 4.63 1.69 -7.92
N GLY A 27 4.90 2.58 -6.97
CA GLY A 27 5.43 2.22 -5.66
C GLY A 27 4.38 1.53 -4.79
N LEU A 28 4.79 0.47 -4.09
CA LEU A 28 3.97 -0.25 -3.11
C LEU A 28 4.65 -0.17 -1.76
N THR A 29 4.00 0.40 -0.74
CA THR A 29 4.57 0.39 0.61
C THR A 29 4.64 -1.04 1.16
N GLY A 30 5.85 -1.49 1.50
CA GLY A 30 6.08 -2.83 2.03
C GLY A 30 5.66 -2.96 3.49
N ASN A 31 5.26 -4.16 3.90
CA ASN A 31 5.02 -4.50 5.30
C ASN A 31 6.29 -5.04 5.94
N CYS A 32 6.56 -4.67 7.20
CA CYS A 32 7.61 -5.29 8.00
C CYS A 32 7.05 -6.51 8.73
N ALA A 33 7.72 -7.64 8.58
CA ALA A 33 7.46 -8.86 9.32
C ALA A 33 8.80 -9.37 9.85
N ASP A 34 9.06 -9.15 11.11
CA ASP A 34 10.33 -9.44 11.78
C ASP A 34 11.56 -8.89 11.05
N ILE A 35 12.20 -9.73 10.25
CA ILE A 35 13.40 -9.39 9.46
C ILE A 35 13.09 -9.17 7.97
N ASP A 36 11.87 -9.42 7.54
CA ASP A 36 11.48 -9.39 6.13
C ASP A 36 10.63 -8.17 5.78
N VAL A 37 10.80 -7.69 4.56
CA VAL A 37 9.84 -6.79 3.92
C VAL A 37 8.94 -7.62 3.01
N THR A 38 7.65 -7.61 3.30
CA THR A 38 6.65 -8.44 2.60
C THR A 38 5.60 -7.62 1.91
N ILE A 39 4.98 -8.19 0.86
CA ILE A 39 3.82 -7.65 0.18
C ILE A 39 2.88 -8.78 -0.24
N ARG A 40 1.58 -8.56 -0.13
CA ARG A 40 0.61 -9.56 -0.59
C ARG A 40 0.55 -9.58 -2.12
N ASN A 41 0.53 -10.79 -2.68
CA ASN A 41 0.60 -11.04 -4.12
C ASN A 41 -0.43 -10.28 -4.96
N TYR A 42 -1.62 -10.02 -4.44
CA TYR A 42 -2.67 -9.37 -5.21
C TYR A 42 -2.33 -7.92 -5.55
N TYR A 43 -1.55 -7.18 -4.75
CA TYR A 43 -1.16 -5.81 -5.06
C TYR A 43 -0.36 -5.72 -6.35
N HIS A 44 0.79 -6.43 -6.41
CA HIS A 44 1.63 -6.35 -7.60
C HIS A 44 0.99 -6.98 -8.84
N LYS A 45 0.17 -8.05 -8.66
CA LYS A 45 -0.56 -8.65 -9.78
C LYS A 45 -1.56 -7.70 -10.42
N GLN A 46 -2.29 -6.90 -9.62
CA GLN A 46 -3.23 -5.92 -10.15
C GLN A 46 -2.53 -4.77 -10.87
N ILE A 47 -1.39 -4.30 -10.38
CA ILE A 47 -0.59 -3.29 -11.08
C ILE A 47 -0.13 -3.82 -12.45
N VAL A 48 0.41 -5.03 -12.50
CA VAL A 48 0.83 -5.66 -13.78
C VAL A 48 -0.36 -5.82 -14.73
N ALA A 49 -1.50 -6.27 -14.23
CA ALA A 49 -2.73 -6.41 -15.03
C ALA A 49 -3.24 -5.07 -15.58
N ALA A 50 -3.03 -3.97 -14.85
CA ALA A 50 -3.34 -2.62 -15.27
C ALA A 50 -2.26 -1.98 -16.18
N GLY A 51 -1.19 -2.70 -16.53
CA GLY A 51 -0.13 -2.22 -17.41
C GLY A 51 1.00 -1.45 -16.72
N GLY A 52 1.02 -1.41 -15.38
CA GLY A 52 2.08 -0.76 -14.60
C GLY A 52 3.25 -1.67 -14.24
N VAL A 53 4.30 -1.08 -13.71
CA VAL A 53 5.48 -1.77 -13.16
C VAL A 53 5.48 -1.62 -11.64
N PRO A 54 5.26 -2.69 -10.86
CA PRO A 54 5.26 -2.62 -9.41
C PRO A 54 6.67 -2.53 -8.84
N VAL A 55 6.89 -1.59 -7.92
CA VAL A 55 8.14 -1.40 -7.17
C VAL A 55 7.84 -1.44 -5.68
N ILE A 56 8.47 -2.34 -4.94
CA ILE A 56 8.29 -2.42 -3.49
C ILE A 56 9.15 -1.36 -2.83
N ILE A 57 8.53 -0.51 -2.00
CA ILE A 57 9.20 0.51 -1.22
C ILE A 57 9.42 -0.06 0.20
N PRO A 58 10.66 -0.27 0.62
CA PRO A 58 10.94 -0.70 1.99
C PRO A 58 10.59 0.42 2.97
N PRO A 59 10.16 0.09 4.21
CA PRO A 59 9.85 1.08 5.24
C PRO A 59 11.13 1.67 5.86
N VAL A 60 11.71 2.64 5.18
CA VAL A 60 12.93 3.35 5.60
C VAL A 60 12.60 4.82 5.84
N ALA A 61 12.91 5.34 7.04
CA ALA A 61 12.66 6.72 7.42
C ALA A 61 13.83 7.67 7.10
N ASP A 62 14.58 7.37 6.05
CA ASP A 62 15.66 8.22 5.57
C ASP A 62 15.14 9.19 4.49
N LYS A 63 15.35 10.48 4.71
CA LYS A 63 14.86 11.55 3.83
C LYS A 63 15.37 11.40 2.39
N ASP A 64 16.66 11.13 2.22
CA ASP A 64 17.27 11.10 0.89
C ASP A 64 16.85 9.83 0.13
N VAL A 65 16.69 8.71 0.84
CA VAL A 65 16.13 7.48 0.27
C VAL A 65 14.70 7.70 -0.20
N ILE A 66 13.85 8.33 0.63
CA ILE A 66 12.45 8.62 0.28
C ILE A 66 12.38 9.55 -0.94
N ILE A 67 13.12 10.64 -0.94
CA ILE A 67 13.11 11.62 -2.05
C ILE A 67 13.58 10.95 -3.34
N ASN A 68 14.70 10.23 -3.32
CA ASN A 68 15.20 9.54 -4.50
C ASN A 68 14.24 8.46 -5.02
N THR A 69 13.51 7.81 -4.13
CA THR A 69 12.44 6.87 -4.50
C THR A 69 11.30 7.59 -5.20
N LEU A 70 10.77 8.66 -4.60
CA LEU A 70 9.66 9.43 -5.15
C LEU A 70 9.95 10.04 -6.52
N GLU A 71 11.20 10.46 -6.78
CA GLU A 71 11.60 11.02 -8.08
C GLU A 71 11.59 9.99 -9.23
N ARG A 72 11.47 8.72 -8.92
CA ARG A 72 11.48 7.61 -9.89
C ARG A 72 10.13 6.91 -10.03
N LEU A 73 9.12 7.36 -9.29
CA LEU A 73 7.80 6.76 -9.29
C LEU A 73 6.77 7.69 -9.94
N ASP A 74 5.88 7.11 -10.69
CA ASP A 74 4.74 7.82 -11.30
C ASP A 74 3.53 7.88 -10.37
N ALA A 75 3.39 6.90 -9.46
CA ALA A 75 2.34 6.87 -8.44
C ALA A 75 2.72 5.95 -7.28
N ILE A 76 1.92 5.99 -6.18
CA ILE A 76 2.11 5.16 -5.00
C ILE A 76 0.79 4.50 -4.61
N ILE A 77 0.86 3.22 -4.23
CA ILE A 77 -0.19 2.53 -3.49
C ILE A 77 0.28 2.33 -2.05
N LEU A 78 -0.44 2.96 -1.13
CA LEU A 78 -0.29 2.75 0.31
C LEU A 78 -1.08 1.49 0.67
N THR A 79 -0.37 0.43 1.04
CA THR A 79 -0.95 -0.90 1.22
C THR A 79 -1.64 -1.07 2.56
N GLY A 80 -2.48 -2.11 2.66
CA GLY A 80 -3.09 -2.52 3.92
C GLY A 80 -2.08 -3.06 4.93
N GLY A 81 -2.52 -3.25 6.16
CA GLY A 81 -1.68 -3.76 7.24
C GLY A 81 -2.30 -3.57 8.62
N ALA A 82 -1.46 -3.63 9.64
CA ALA A 82 -1.80 -3.40 11.04
C ALA A 82 -2.23 -1.94 11.31
N ASP A 83 -2.80 -1.69 12.46
CA ASP A 83 -3.21 -0.36 12.87
C ASP A 83 -2.02 0.60 13.06
N TYR A 84 -2.30 1.89 13.08
CA TYR A 84 -1.33 2.92 13.44
C TYR A 84 -1.16 3.03 14.95
N ASN A 85 0.03 3.41 15.38
CA ASN A 85 0.24 3.86 16.76
C ASN A 85 -0.49 5.21 16.95
N PRO A 86 -1.52 5.28 17.81
CA PRO A 86 -2.34 6.48 18.00
C PRO A 86 -1.55 7.69 18.54
N LEU A 87 -0.38 7.47 19.12
CA LEU A 87 0.50 8.53 19.58
C LEU A 87 0.93 9.48 18.42
N TRP A 88 0.92 9.01 17.17
CA TRP A 88 1.15 9.88 16.00
C TRP A 88 0.04 10.92 15.80
N ALA A 89 -1.17 10.64 16.30
CA ALA A 89 -2.29 11.59 16.33
C ALA A 89 -2.42 12.34 17.67
N GLY A 90 -1.49 12.14 18.60
CA GLY A 90 -1.55 12.69 19.95
C GLY A 90 -2.65 12.07 20.82
N GLU A 91 -3.03 10.83 20.54
CA GLU A 91 -4.09 10.10 21.26
C GLU A 91 -3.52 8.92 22.03
N GLU A 92 -4.13 8.60 23.17
CA GLU A 92 -3.83 7.39 23.93
C GLU A 92 -4.47 6.16 23.26
N PRO A 93 -3.86 4.96 23.39
CA PRO A 93 -4.40 3.75 22.78
C PRO A 93 -5.71 3.29 23.43
N SER A 94 -6.73 3.03 22.60
CA SER A 94 -7.95 2.35 23.04
C SER A 94 -7.64 0.91 23.48
N ALA A 95 -8.40 0.40 24.45
CA ALA A 95 -8.31 -1.00 24.87
C ALA A 95 -8.65 -2.00 23.75
N LYS A 96 -9.29 -1.55 22.67
CA LYS A 96 -9.64 -2.36 21.50
C LYS A 96 -8.69 -2.17 20.31
N LEU A 97 -7.65 -1.36 20.48
CA LEU A 97 -6.62 -1.23 19.46
C LEU A 97 -5.97 -2.60 19.21
N HIS A 98 -5.90 -2.99 17.94
CA HIS A 98 -5.26 -4.23 17.54
C HIS A 98 -3.73 -4.08 17.40
N HIS A 99 -3.11 -5.02 16.74
CA HIS A 99 -1.67 -5.01 16.50
C HIS A 99 -1.25 -3.78 15.69
N ILE A 100 -0.22 -3.09 16.14
CA ILE A 100 0.42 -1.97 15.45
C ILE A 100 1.76 -2.42 14.84
N ASN A 101 2.18 -1.74 13.77
CA ASN A 101 3.50 -1.96 13.16
C ASN A 101 4.28 -0.65 13.13
N ALA A 102 4.91 -0.34 14.26
CA ALA A 102 5.62 0.91 14.47
C ALA A 102 6.79 1.15 13.48
N GLN A 103 7.35 0.08 12.89
CA GLN A 103 8.41 0.20 11.90
C GLN A 103 7.91 0.80 10.56
N ARG A 104 6.60 0.67 10.29
CA ARG A 104 5.98 1.25 9.09
C ARG A 104 5.47 2.67 9.30
N ASP A 105 5.13 3.05 10.52
CA ASP A 105 4.39 4.29 10.79
C ASP A 105 5.14 5.52 10.26
N LEU A 106 6.32 5.79 10.80
CA LEU A 106 7.09 6.98 10.41
C LEU A 106 7.49 6.98 8.92
N PRO A 107 8.05 5.88 8.34
CA PRO A 107 8.36 5.83 6.92
C PRO A 107 7.15 6.12 6.02
N GLU A 108 5.98 5.54 6.31
CA GLU A 108 4.78 5.74 5.50
C GLU A 108 4.19 7.15 5.66
N LEU A 109 4.22 7.74 6.85
CA LEU A 109 3.80 9.13 7.04
C LEU A 109 4.69 10.10 6.27
N LEU A 110 6.02 9.90 6.32
CA LEU A 110 6.98 10.74 5.61
C LEU A 110 6.82 10.63 4.09
N ILE A 111 6.78 9.41 3.54
CA ILE A 111 6.65 9.22 2.10
C ILE A 111 5.33 9.78 1.58
N THR A 112 4.24 9.60 2.32
CA THR A 112 2.90 10.10 1.96
C THR A 112 2.89 11.64 1.96
N ARG A 113 3.42 12.28 2.99
CA ARG A 113 3.48 13.74 3.05
C ARG A 113 4.35 14.33 1.94
N LEU A 114 5.50 13.73 1.66
CA LEU A 114 6.41 14.17 0.60
C LEU A 114 5.83 13.92 -0.81
N ALA A 115 5.12 12.82 -1.01
CA ALA A 115 4.40 12.54 -2.25
C ALA A 115 3.26 13.53 -2.48
N TYR A 116 2.48 13.84 -1.43
CA TYR A 116 1.43 14.86 -1.49
C TYR A 116 1.98 16.23 -1.92
N ASN A 117 3.06 16.68 -1.29
CA ASN A 117 3.69 17.95 -1.61
C ASN A 117 4.24 18.02 -3.05
N ARG A 118 4.45 16.89 -3.70
CA ARG A 118 4.92 16.75 -5.08
C ARG A 118 3.80 16.46 -6.08
N ASN A 119 2.55 16.40 -5.62
CA ASN A 119 1.40 16.01 -6.43
C ASN A 119 1.56 14.63 -7.10
N ILE A 120 2.26 13.71 -6.46
CA ILE A 120 2.36 12.32 -6.93
C ILE A 120 1.02 11.64 -6.64
N PRO A 121 0.37 11.00 -7.64
CA PRO A 121 -0.86 10.26 -7.43
C PRO A 121 -0.72 9.18 -6.37
N MET A 122 -1.70 9.07 -5.47
CA MET A 122 -1.69 8.09 -4.39
C MET A 122 -3.03 7.38 -4.28
N LEU A 123 -2.99 6.06 -4.03
CA LEU A 123 -4.15 5.26 -3.67
C LEU A 123 -3.91 4.60 -2.31
N GLY A 124 -4.76 4.90 -1.33
CA GLY A 124 -4.74 4.24 -0.02
C GLY A 124 -5.73 3.06 0.03
N ILE A 125 -5.26 1.90 0.49
CA ILE A 125 -6.11 0.70 0.65
C ILE A 125 -6.04 0.24 2.10
N CYS A 126 -7.19 0.12 2.79
CA CYS A 126 -7.29 -0.29 4.19
C CYS A 126 -6.43 0.62 5.09
N ARG A 127 -5.35 0.11 5.70
CA ARG A 127 -4.38 0.93 6.44
C ARG A 127 -3.89 2.15 5.62
N GLY A 128 -3.74 2.01 4.30
CA GLY A 128 -3.31 3.11 3.44
C GLY A 128 -4.24 4.32 3.44
N ILE A 129 -5.55 4.15 3.67
CA ILE A 129 -6.49 5.27 3.85
C ILE A 129 -6.20 5.97 5.19
N GLN A 130 -5.89 5.20 6.23
CA GLN A 130 -5.48 5.74 7.54
C GLN A 130 -4.18 6.52 7.42
N THR A 131 -3.21 6.00 6.65
CA THR A 131 -1.94 6.68 6.34
C THR A 131 -2.19 8.05 5.70
N LEU A 132 -3.06 8.11 4.68
CA LEU A 132 -3.42 9.35 4.02
C LEU A 132 -4.03 10.35 5.01
N ALA A 133 -4.98 9.91 5.83
CA ALA A 133 -5.62 10.77 6.81
C ALA A 133 -4.58 11.35 7.79
N MET A 134 -3.75 10.51 8.39
CA MET A 134 -2.77 10.94 9.39
C MET A 134 -1.64 11.79 8.80
N ALA A 135 -1.13 11.46 7.63
CA ALA A 135 -0.08 12.25 6.97
C ALA A 135 -0.56 13.66 6.57
N LEU A 136 -1.88 13.86 6.47
CA LEU A 136 -2.52 15.14 6.13
C LEU A 136 -3.21 15.78 7.35
N ASP A 137 -2.69 15.55 8.54
CA ASP A 137 -3.13 16.13 9.80
C ASP A 137 -4.55 15.71 10.22
N GLY A 138 -5.07 14.61 9.67
CA GLY A 138 -6.33 13.99 10.06
C GLY A 138 -6.15 12.99 11.20
N LYS A 139 -7.25 12.31 11.56
CA LYS A 139 -7.31 11.31 12.62
C LYS A 139 -7.90 10.00 12.11
N VAL A 140 -7.61 8.93 12.84
CA VAL A 140 -8.16 7.59 12.60
C VAL A 140 -8.98 7.18 13.82
N ILE A 141 -10.20 6.72 13.59
CA ILE A 141 -11.02 6.10 14.65
C ILE A 141 -10.38 4.74 14.97
N GLN A 142 -9.88 4.59 16.20
CA GLN A 142 -9.15 3.40 16.61
C GLN A 142 -10.03 2.14 16.63
N ASP A 143 -11.29 2.28 17.03
CA ASP A 143 -12.31 1.24 16.94
C ASP A 143 -13.64 1.85 16.52
N ILE A 144 -14.17 1.39 15.38
CA ILE A 144 -15.40 1.93 14.79
C ILE A 144 -16.60 1.68 15.72
N SER A 145 -16.64 0.52 16.37
CA SER A 145 -17.76 0.12 17.25
C SER A 145 -17.89 0.98 18.50
N GLU A 146 -16.81 1.60 18.96
CA GLU A 146 -16.83 2.51 20.11
C GLU A 146 -17.34 3.90 19.75
N THR A 147 -17.21 4.28 18.49
CA THR A 147 -17.48 5.67 18.05
C THR A 147 -18.76 5.79 17.24
N ILE A 148 -19.11 4.79 16.44
CA ILE A 148 -20.23 4.83 15.50
C ILE A 148 -21.33 3.85 15.94
N PRO A 149 -22.50 4.33 16.38
CA PRO A 149 -23.64 3.47 16.73
C PRO A 149 -24.10 2.64 15.52
N ASN A 150 -24.47 1.39 15.77
CA ASN A 150 -25.01 0.47 14.75
C ASN A 150 -24.09 0.24 13.55
N THR A 151 -22.79 0.29 13.77
CA THR A 151 -21.81 -0.01 12.71
C THR A 151 -21.96 -1.45 12.23
N ILE A 152 -21.71 -1.69 10.95
CA ILE A 152 -21.64 -3.04 10.39
C ILE A 152 -20.30 -3.68 10.76
N LYS A 153 -20.24 -5.01 10.71
CA LYS A 153 -18.99 -5.75 10.91
C LYS A 153 -18.07 -5.57 9.70
N HIS A 154 -16.92 -4.90 9.89
CA HIS A 154 -15.89 -4.71 8.86
C HIS A 154 -14.83 -5.80 8.83
N SER A 155 -14.43 -6.32 10.00
CA SER A 155 -13.51 -7.46 10.08
C SER A 155 -14.31 -8.74 9.95
N GLN A 156 -14.19 -9.43 8.84
CA GLN A 156 -15.00 -10.58 8.50
C GLN A 156 -14.27 -11.90 8.81
N ASP A 157 -15.04 -12.94 9.20
CA ASP A 157 -14.54 -14.29 9.39
C ASP A 157 -14.80 -15.14 8.12
N ALA A 158 -14.46 -14.58 6.97
CA ALA A 158 -14.60 -15.18 5.64
C ALA A 158 -13.28 -15.08 4.87
N ASP A 159 -13.16 -15.82 3.79
CA ASP A 159 -12.02 -15.71 2.89
C ASP A 159 -11.90 -14.27 2.35
N THR A 160 -10.68 -13.79 2.22
CA THR A 160 -10.40 -12.40 1.81
C THR A 160 -10.88 -12.05 0.40
N CYS A 161 -11.25 -13.02 -0.41
CA CYS A 161 -11.85 -12.86 -1.74
C CYS A 161 -13.39 -12.77 -1.71
N GLU A 162 -14.03 -13.07 -0.57
CA GLU A 162 -15.49 -13.05 -0.46
C GLU A 162 -16.00 -11.64 -0.11
N PRO A 163 -16.86 -11.03 -0.93
CA PRO A 163 -17.49 -9.77 -0.58
C PRO A 163 -18.53 -9.97 0.51
N THR A 164 -18.42 -9.21 1.60
CA THR A 164 -19.25 -9.40 2.80
C THR A 164 -20.18 -8.23 3.11
N HIS A 165 -19.95 -7.08 2.47
CA HIS A 165 -20.85 -5.92 2.54
C HIS A 165 -20.74 -5.10 1.26
N SER A 166 -21.76 -4.27 1.00
CA SER A 166 -21.78 -3.34 -0.12
C SER A 166 -21.16 -2.00 0.26
N VAL A 167 -20.74 -1.26 -0.76
CA VAL A 167 -20.34 0.15 -0.67
C VAL A 167 -21.08 0.94 -1.73
N SER A 168 -21.34 2.21 -1.46
CA SER A 168 -21.86 3.16 -2.45
C SER A 168 -20.72 4.03 -2.95
N VAL A 169 -20.51 4.04 -4.26
CA VAL A 169 -19.50 4.89 -4.91
C VAL A 169 -20.23 6.06 -5.57
N ALA A 170 -19.79 7.28 -5.26
CA ALA A 170 -20.43 8.48 -5.83
C ALA A 170 -20.18 8.52 -7.35
N GLU A 171 -21.26 8.75 -8.11
CA GLU A 171 -21.20 8.92 -9.56
C GLU A 171 -20.26 10.08 -9.92
N GLY A 172 -19.39 9.87 -10.91
CA GLY A 172 -18.38 10.85 -11.34
C GLY A 172 -17.16 10.98 -10.43
N SER A 173 -17.05 10.20 -9.35
CA SER A 173 -15.81 10.12 -8.57
C SER A 173 -14.75 9.29 -9.30
N MET A 174 -13.47 9.41 -8.88
CA MET A 174 -12.37 8.61 -9.44
C MET A 174 -12.53 7.10 -9.25
N LEU A 175 -13.37 6.67 -8.29
CA LEU A 175 -13.60 5.25 -8.00
C LEU A 175 -14.85 4.70 -8.72
N HIS A 176 -15.66 5.55 -9.35
CA HIS A 176 -16.83 5.16 -10.12
C HIS A 176 -16.43 4.72 -11.52
#